data_6704a29f322faf16052daf7a3b7763cc
#
_entry.id   6704a29f322faf16052daf7a3b7763cc
#
_cell.length_a   1.000
_cell.length_b   1.000
_cell.length_c   1.000
_cell.angle_alpha   90.00
_cell.angle_beta   90.00
_cell.angle_gamma   90.00
#
_symmetry.space_group_name_H-M   'P 1'
#
loop_
_entity.id
_entity.type
_entity.pdbx_description
1 polymer ?
#
loop_
_entity_poly.entity_id
_entity_poly.type
_entity_poly.pdbx_seq_one_letter_code
_entity_poly.pdbx_strand_id
1 'polypeptide(L)'
;MFCFNWNTSIMENTVDVRPWGRYEVLLDTEYTKVKLITVEPQKRLSYQSHKKRQEQWVLVKGKLTIVCNDIEFQLDNVGDYFNIPLGSNHRAWNQTDEVCEFVEVQTGTYFGEDDIIRIQDDYNRK
;
A
#
# COMPACT_ATOMS: atom_id res chain seq x y z
N MET A 1 22.04 24.73 -7.16
CA MET A 1 20.87 24.31 -6.84
C MET A 1 20.42 24.87 -5.63
N PHE A 2 19.33 25.03 -5.47
CA PHE A 2 18.90 25.57 -4.39
C PHE A 2 18.02 24.69 -3.75
N CYS A 3 17.84 24.91 -2.57
CA CYS A 3 17.05 24.16 -1.86
C CYS A 3 15.83 24.84 -1.66
N PHE A 4 14.83 24.26 -1.93
CA PHE A 4 13.71 24.77 -1.73
C PHE A 4 13.27 24.42 -0.50
N ASN A 5 12.49 24.95 0.04
CA ASN A 5 11.83 24.69 1.20
C ASN A 5 10.67 23.87 1.02
N TRP A 6 10.88 22.78 0.36
CA TRP A 6 9.85 21.91 0.16
C TRP A 6 9.17 21.61 1.39
N ASN A 7 9.93 21.52 2.44
CA ASN A 7 9.39 21.02 3.56
C ASN A 7 8.66 21.93 4.32
N THR A 8 8.85 23.12 4.10
CA THR A 8 8.25 23.97 4.99
C THR A 8 6.85 24.13 4.68
N SER A 9 6.54 23.72 3.58
CA SER A 9 5.29 23.97 3.26
C SER A 9 4.38 23.01 3.56
N ILE A 10 4.65 22.28 4.12
CA ILE A 10 4.15 21.56 4.01
C ILE A 10 3.35 20.78 4.29
N MET A 11 3.34 20.02 4.03
CA MET A 11 2.60 19.08 3.94
C MET A 11 2.65 18.32 5.07
N GLU A 12 1.75 18.30 5.93
CA GLU A 12 1.64 17.31 6.90
C GLU A 12 1.13 16.11 6.26
N ASN A 13 1.81 15.03 6.42
CA ASN A 13 1.36 13.75 5.92
C ASN A 13 0.16 13.27 6.72
N THR A 14 -0.82 12.71 6.05
CA THR A 14 -2.00 12.16 6.70
C THR A 14 -1.74 10.71 7.06
N VAL A 15 -1.95 10.35 8.31
CA VAL A 15 -1.77 8.99 8.80
C VAL A 15 -3.14 8.41 9.17
N ASP A 16 -3.43 7.24 8.62
CA ASP A 16 -4.67 6.52 8.91
C ASP A 16 -4.36 5.21 9.60
N VAL A 17 -4.92 4.99 10.78
CA VAL A 17 -4.73 3.76 11.53
C VAL A 17 -5.80 2.77 11.09
N ARG A 18 -5.39 1.54 10.84
CA ARG A 18 -6.26 0.46 10.37
C ARG A 18 -6.05 -0.77 11.25
N PRO A 19 -6.97 -1.75 11.23
CA PRO A 19 -6.82 -2.94 12.07
C PRO A 19 -5.53 -3.72 11.83
N TRP A 20 -4.94 -3.62 10.65
CA TRP A 20 -3.74 -4.35 10.28
C TRP A 20 -2.45 -3.52 10.44
N GLY A 21 -2.56 -2.25 10.79
CA GLY A 21 -1.40 -1.36 10.91
C GLY A 21 -1.77 0.08 10.60
N ARG A 22 -1.12 0.68 9.63
CA ARG A 22 -1.44 2.06 9.26
C ARG A 22 -0.89 2.38 7.89
N TYR A 23 -1.36 3.46 7.32
CA TYR A 23 -0.69 4.02 6.14
C TYR A 23 -0.56 5.52 6.29
N GLU A 24 0.43 6.06 5.62
CA GLU A 24 0.71 7.48 5.63
C GLU A 24 0.73 7.95 4.18
N VAL A 25 -0.05 8.98 3.86
CA VAL A 25 -0.08 9.53 2.51
C VAL A 25 1.11 10.48 2.38
N LEU A 26 2.01 10.15 1.49
CA LEU A 26 3.23 10.93 1.28
C LEU A 26 3.07 11.93 0.15
N LEU A 27 2.27 11.62 -0.85
CA LEU A 27 2.02 12.48 -1.99
C LEU A 27 0.62 12.20 -2.51
N ASP A 28 -0.13 13.24 -2.84
CA ASP A 28 -1.46 13.09 -3.37
C ASP A 28 -1.68 14.17 -4.42
N THR A 29 -1.65 13.78 -5.68
CA THR A 29 -1.83 14.69 -6.80
C THR A 29 -2.98 14.19 -7.67
N GLU A 30 -3.30 14.89 -8.74
CA GLU A 30 -4.38 14.45 -9.61
C GLU A 30 -3.97 13.26 -10.48
N TYR A 31 -2.68 12.91 -10.55
CA TYR A 31 -2.24 11.81 -11.39
C TYR A 31 -1.51 10.71 -10.62
N THR A 32 -1.25 10.87 -9.34
CA THR A 32 -0.63 9.80 -8.53
C THR A 32 -0.90 10.00 -7.05
N LYS A 33 -0.89 8.91 -6.33
CA LYS A 33 -0.95 8.92 -4.86
C LYS A 33 0.11 7.96 -4.36
N VAL A 34 0.87 8.37 -3.36
CA VAL A 34 1.95 7.56 -2.81
C VAL A 34 1.73 7.40 -1.32
N LYS A 35 1.84 6.17 -0.83
CA LYS A 35 1.64 5.86 0.58
C LYS A 35 2.81 5.06 1.13
N LEU A 36 3.13 5.28 2.40
CA LEU A 36 3.95 4.35 3.16
C LEU A 36 2.99 3.49 3.97
N ILE A 37 3.02 2.20 3.77
CA ILE A 37 2.11 1.26 4.41
C ILE A 37 2.90 0.43 5.41
N THR A 38 2.43 0.38 6.65
CA THR A 38 3.04 -0.39 7.74
C THR A 38 2.08 -1.51 8.11
N VAL A 39 2.54 -2.74 8.05
CA VAL A 39 1.72 -3.90 8.39
C VAL A 39 2.30 -4.56 9.64
N GLU A 40 1.50 -4.66 10.67
CA GLU A 40 1.93 -5.26 11.93
C GLU A 40 2.16 -6.76 11.78
N PRO A 41 2.95 -7.37 12.67
CA PRO A 41 3.23 -8.80 12.59
C PRO A 41 1.97 -9.65 12.52
N GLN A 42 1.97 -10.62 11.62
CA GLN A 42 0.88 -11.59 11.45
C GLN A 42 -0.46 -10.97 11.02
N LYS A 43 -0.42 -9.78 10.45
CA LYS A 43 -1.63 -9.11 9.97
C LYS A 43 -1.63 -9.00 8.46
N ARG A 44 -2.80 -8.82 7.90
CA ARG A 44 -2.95 -8.67 6.45
C ARG A 44 -4.08 -7.70 6.12
N LEU A 45 -3.97 -7.06 4.97
CA LEU A 45 -5.00 -6.20 4.46
C LEU A 45 -6.12 -7.06 3.88
N SER A 46 -7.25 -6.44 3.55
CA SER A 46 -8.32 -7.17 2.87
C SER A 46 -7.85 -7.67 1.51
N TYR A 47 -8.47 -8.72 1.02
CA TYR A 47 -8.29 -9.17 -0.37
C TYR A 47 -9.23 -8.30 -1.20
N GLN A 48 -8.67 -7.52 -2.09
CA GLN A 48 -9.40 -6.39 -2.67
C GLN A 48 -9.00 -6.13 -4.11
N SER A 49 -9.80 -5.38 -4.82
CA SER A 49 -9.45 -4.90 -6.15
C SER A 49 -9.83 -3.44 -6.32
N HIS A 50 -9.23 -2.79 -7.31
CA HIS A 50 -9.52 -1.40 -7.65
C HIS A 50 -9.76 -1.30 -9.16
N LYS A 51 -10.72 -0.47 -9.56
CA LYS A 51 -11.09 -0.37 -10.96
C LYS A 51 -10.40 0.78 -11.70
N LYS A 52 -9.91 1.76 -10.96
CA LYS A 52 -9.43 2.99 -11.57
C LYS A 52 -7.95 3.26 -11.33
N ARG A 53 -7.27 2.38 -10.60
CA ARG A 53 -5.85 2.54 -10.34
C ARG A 53 -5.12 1.20 -10.34
N GLN A 54 -3.84 1.26 -10.69
CA GLN A 54 -2.93 0.16 -10.48
C GLN A 54 -1.91 0.61 -9.44
N GLU A 55 -1.10 -0.31 -8.93
CA GLU A 55 -0.19 -0.01 -7.84
C GLU A 55 1.16 -0.65 -8.06
N GLN A 56 2.21 0.00 -7.56
CA GLN A 56 3.52 -0.61 -7.49
C GLN A 56 3.95 -0.56 -6.03
N TRP A 57 4.37 -1.68 -5.48
CA TRP A 57 4.78 -1.80 -4.09
C TRP A 57 6.27 -2.08 -4.02
N VAL A 58 6.99 -1.31 -3.19
CA VAL A 58 8.43 -1.48 -3.00
C VAL A 58 8.67 -1.74 -1.51
N LEU A 59 9.27 -2.89 -1.20
CA LEU A 59 9.55 -3.25 0.18
C LEU A 59 10.67 -2.36 0.73
N VAL A 60 10.46 -1.74 1.87
CA VAL A 60 11.46 -0.88 2.51
C VAL A 60 11.85 -1.37 3.90
N LYS A 61 11.09 -2.29 4.51
CA LYS A 61 11.43 -2.83 5.82
C LYS A 61 10.77 -4.18 6.01
N GLY A 62 11.49 -5.14 6.51
CA GLY A 62 10.94 -6.46 6.80
C GLY A 62 10.77 -7.33 5.57
N LYS A 63 9.76 -8.17 5.58
CA LYS A 63 9.43 -9.07 4.48
C LYS A 63 7.92 -9.00 4.24
N LEU A 64 7.51 -9.20 3.01
CA LEU A 64 6.11 -9.08 2.65
C LEU A 64 5.68 -10.23 1.76
N THR A 65 4.53 -10.82 2.08
CA THR A 65 3.88 -11.74 1.17
C THR A 65 2.80 -10.96 0.42
N ILE A 66 2.70 -11.15 -0.88
CA ILE A 66 1.69 -10.54 -1.70
C ILE A 66 0.86 -11.67 -2.28
N VAL A 67 -0.46 -11.58 -2.15
CA VAL A 67 -1.35 -12.49 -2.86
C VAL A 67 -1.95 -11.70 -4.00
N CYS A 68 -1.79 -12.17 -5.21
CA CYS A 68 -2.32 -11.49 -6.39
C CYS A 68 -2.95 -12.53 -7.31
N ASN A 69 -4.25 -12.40 -7.55
CA ASN A 69 -5.02 -13.35 -8.34
C ASN A 69 -4.82 -14.80 -7.84
N ASP A 70 -4.90 -14.94 -6.51
CA ASP A 70 -4.80 -16.23 -5.80
C ASP A 70 -3.41 -16.88 -5.84
N ILE A 71 -2.38 -16.15 -6.25
CA ILE A 71 -1.01 -16.65 -6.26
C ILE A 71 -0.19 -15.85 -5.26
N GLU A 72 0.61 -16.54 -4.44
CA GLU A 72 1.47 -15.89 -3.47
C GLU A 72 2.83 -15.56 -4.07
N PHE A 73 3.29 -14.36 -3.80
CA PHE A 73 4.62 -13.88 -4.18
C PHE A 73 5.30 -13.36 -2.92
N GLN A 74 6.60 -13.51 -2.83
CA GLN A 74 7.33 -13.13 -1.63
C GLN A 74 8.36 -12.04 -1.95
N LEU A 75 8.33 -10.96 -1.18
CA LEU A 75 9.39 -9.96 -1.23
C LEU A 75 10.22 -10.12 0.04
N ASP A 76 11.46 -10.59 -0.12
CA ASP A 76 12.31 -10.91 1.02
C ASP A 76 13.40 -9.90 1.29
N ASN A 77 13.72 -9.07 0.32
CA ASN A 77 14.83 -8.13 0.46
C ASN A 77 14.36 -6.70 0.22
N VAL A 78 14.84 -5.79 1.03
CA VAL A 78 14.55 -4.37 0.85
C VAL A 78 14.93 -3.97 -0.57
N GLY A 79 14.03 -3.27 -1.24
CA GLY A 79 14.17 -2.91 -2.64
C GLY A 79 13.44 -3.83 -3.60
N ASP A 80 13.02 -5.01 -3.14
CA ASP A 80 12.17 -5.87 -3.97
C ASP A 80 10.85 -5.17 -4.23
N TYR A 81 10.24 -5.40 -5.37
CA TYR A 81 9.01 -4.72 -5.73
C TYR A 81 8.05 -5.65 -6.47
N PHE A 82 6.80 -5.26 -6.51
CA PHE A 82 5.76 -6.00 -7.21
C PHE A 82 4.77 -5.02 -7.82
N ASN A 83 4.40 -5.24 -9.07
CA ASN A 83 3.39 -4.43 -9.74
C ASN A 83 2.04 -5.10 -9.60
N ILE A 84 1.06 -4.38 -9.05
CA ILE A 84 -0.30 -4.86 -8.91
C ILE A 84 -1.09 -4.36 -10.12
N PRO A 85 -1.50 -5.24 -11.02
CA PRO A 85 -2.21 -4.81 -12.22
C PRO A 85 -3.58 -4.23 -11.91
N LEU A 86 -4.03 -3.33 -12.77
CA LEU A 86 -5.38 -2.78 -12.66
C LEU A 86 -6.41 -3.90 -12.63
N GLY A 87 -7.32 -3.85 -11.71
CA GLY A 87 -8.41 -4.82 -11.63
C GLY A 87 -8.06 -6.16 -11.00
N SER A 88 -6.80 -6.40 -10.67
CA SER A 88 -6.44 -7.67 -10.05
C SER A 88 -6.90 -7.74 -8.60
N ASN A 89 -7.16 -8.95 -8.12
CA ASN A 89 -7.48 -9.19 -6.72
C ASN A 89 -6.16 -9.34 -5.98
N HIS A 90 -5.96 -8.60 -4.90
CA HIS A 90 -4.68 -8.59 -4.23
C HIS A 90 -4.77 -8.26 -2.75
N ARG A 91 -3.75 -8.67 -2.00
CA ARG A 91 -3.59 -8.27 -0.61
C ARG A 91 -2.11 -8.30 -0.21
N ALA A 92 -1.78 -7.45 0.75
CA ALA A 92 -0.50 -7.48 1.43
C ALA A 92 -0.67 -8.29 2.71
N TRP A 93 0.32 -9.12 3.03
CA TRP A 93 0.25 -10.01 4.19
C TRP A 93 1.62 -10.08 4.86
N ASN A 94 1.69 -9.67 6.11
CA ASN A 94 2.92 -9.82 6.89
C ASN A 94 2.84 -11.13 7.67
N GLN A 95 3.53 -12.16 7.22
CA GLN A 95 3.52 -13.46 7.87
C GLN A 95 4.70 -13.63 8.82
N THR A 96 5.32 -12.53 9.24
CA THR A 96 6.50 -12.59 10.12
C THR A 96 6.17 -12.02 11.49
N ASP A 97 7.13 -12.10 12.40
CA ASP A 97 6.99 -11.56 13.74
C ASP A 97 7.52 -10.13 13.86
N GLU A 98 7.90 -9.52 12.76
CA GLU A 98 8.42 -8.16 12.76
C GLU A 98 7.56 -7.26 11.88
N VAL A 99 7.58 -5.97 12.15
CA VAL A 99 6.83 -5.01 11.36
C VAL A 99 7.37 -4.99 9.93
N CYS A 100 6.47 -4.86 8.97
CA CYS A 100 6.81 -4.76 7.56
C CYS A 100 6.36 -3.40 7.03
N GLU A 101 7.17 -2.78 6.19
CA GLU A 101 6.77 -1.53 5.54
C GLU A 101 7.07 -1.56 4.05
N PHE A 102 6.16 -1.03 3.26
CA PHE A 102 6.36 -0.89 1.83
C PHE A 102 5.78 0.43 1.33
N VAL A 103 6.36 0.94 0.26
CA VAL A 103 5.88 2.17 -0.38
C VAL A 103 5.00 1.77 -1.55
N GLU A 104 3.80 2.33 -1.60
CA GLU A 104 2.84 2.06 -2.65
C GLU A 104 2.69 3.29 -3.52
N VAL A 105 2.92 3.12 -4.82
CA VAL A 105 2.70 4.18 -5.80
C VAL A 105 1.46 3.82 -6.59
N GLN A 106 0.45 4.65 -6.55
CA GLN A 106 -0.80 4.46 -7.29
C GLN A 106 -0.76 5.31 -8.56
N THR A 107 -1.10 4.71 -9.69
CA THR A 107 -1.24 5.43 -10.95
C THR A 107 -2.56 5.03 -11.60
N GLY A 108 -3.19 5.95 -12.31
CA GLY A 108 -4.50 5.69 -12.92
C GLY A 108 -5.29 6.96 -13.05
N THR A 109 -6.62 6.85 -12.94
CA THR A 109 -7.51 7.97 -13.18
C THR A 109 -8.21 8.48 -11.93
N TYR A 110 -8.15 7.73 -10.84
CA TYR A 110 -8.84 8.12 -9.61
C TYR A 110 -8.20 7.42 -8.41
N PHE A 111 -7.96 8.15 -7.35
CA PHE A 111 -7.25 7.62 -6.19
C PHE A 111 -8.04 7.70 -4.88
N GLY A 112 -9.35 7.85 -4.96
CA GLY A 112 -10.19 7.90 -3.76
C GLY A 112 -10.25 6.54 -3.08
N GLU A 113 -10.37 6.55 -1.75
CA GLU A 113 -10.39 5.30 -0.99
C GLU A 113 -11.68 4.51 -1.19
N ASP A 114 -12.67 5.09 -1.85
CA ASP A 114 -13.91 4.39 -2.16
C ASP A 114 -13.82 3.54 -3.42
N ASP A 115 -12.72 3.61 -4.17
CA ASP A 115 -12.50 2.72 -5.32
C ASP A 115 -11.92 1.41 -4.78
N ILE A 116 -12.74 0.64 -4.09
CA ILE A 116 -12.30 -0.60 -3.50
C ILE A 116 -13.45 -1.61 -3.49
N ILE A 117 -13.15 -2.83 -3.89
CA ILE A 117 -14.07 -3.95 -3.75
C ILE A 117 -13.37 -4.93 -2.86
N ARG A 118 -13.89 -5.15 -1.66
CA ARG A 118 -13.32 -6.10 -0.71
C ARG A 118 -13.94 -7.47 -0.94
N ILE A 119 -13.10 -8.43 -1.28
CA ILE A 119 -13.53 -9.79 -1.54
C ILE A 119 -13.49 -10.59 -0.25
N GLN A 120 -12.48 -10.36 0.58
CA GLN A 120 -12.34 -11.00 1.87
C GLN A 120 -11.68 -10.03 2.82
N ASP A 121 -12.22 -9.86 4.00
CA ASP A 121 -11.67 -8.94 5.00
C ASP A 121 -11.76 -9.59 6.37
N ASP A 122 -10.63 -9.79 7.02
CA ASP A 122 -10.57 -10.42 8.33
C ASP A 122 -11.26 -9.58 9.40
N TYR A 123 -11.58 -8.32 9.11
CA TYR A 123 -12.15 -7.39 10.08
C TYR A 123 -13.60 -7.05 9.76
N ASN A 124 -14.21 -7.75 8.81
CA ASN A 124 -15.62 -7.60 8.45
C ASN A 124 -16.03 -6.18 8.00
N ARG A 125 -15.14 -5.45 7.38
CA ARG A 125 -15.48 -4.15 6.80
C ARG A 125 -16.10 -4.38 5.41
N LYS A 126 -16.89 -3.46 4.96
CA LYS A 126 -17.51 -3.59 3.64
C LYS A 126 -16.95 -2.61 2.65
#